data_0a623302537668b2c7b484d515246ace
#
_entry.id   0a623302537668b2c7b484d515246ace
#
_cell.length_a   1.000
_cell.length_b   1.000
_cell.length_c   1.000
_cell.angle_alpha   90.00
_cell.angle_beta   90.00
_cell.angle_gamma   90.00
#
_symmetry.space_group_name_H-M   'P 1'
#
loop_
_entity.id
_entity.type
_entity.pdbx_description
1 polymer ?
#
loop_
_entity_poly.entity_id
_entity_poly.type
_entity_poly.pdbx_seq_one_letter_code
_entity_poly.pdbx_strand_id
1 'polypeptide(L)'
;MKKRKIFHLVAAFAFILVTTDILGAPLPAILTGKWQVKEVHLNTESGRTTEYAWNDPRLRGRIFEFTPDEVSDDADDFPGRCAEPTAHDIDASLRDLMLRSLGGYAYPAPADVDPVRDYKLESAEGMHIRAFTLMCTTGRWQGDLGRSDNTDNKNKGIPGAWIALADDQKMYLRWRDEVMLVLMKIPSNAPIQASFPCLKASTSTEHAICGSYQLAAFDQSIAESYRRAVDQAKASGSPMVTLIQDQRLWIKDRDACGANVQCILGSMRRRLAELAAGSNGS
;
A
#
# COMPACT_ATOMS: atom_id res chain seq x y z
N MET A 1 51.50 -49.90 54.41
CA MET A 1 50.98 -48.55 54.20
C MET A 1 50.48 -48.38 52.71
N LYS A 2 49.15 -48.43 52.48
CA LYS A 2 48.52 -48.32 51.13
C LYS A 2 48.08 -46.89 50.92
N LYS A 3 48.69 -46.18 49.96
CA LYS A 3 48.26 -44.84 49.52
C LYS A 3 47.05 -44.97 48.60
N ARG A 4 45.88 -44.44 49.01
CA ARG A 4 44.71 -44.27 48.15
C ARG A 4 44.91 -43.01 47.30
N LYS A 5 44.84 -43.18 45.96
CA LYS A 5 44.73 -42.06 44.99
C LYS A 5 43.27 -41.71 44.85
N ILE A 6 42.92 -40.46 45.16
CA ILE A 6 41.62 -39.88 44.92
C ILE A 6 41.63 -39.29 43.53
N PHE A 7 40.81 -39.83 42.62
CA PHE A 7 40.54 -39.25 41.30
C PHE A 7 39.42 -38.21 41.45
N HIS A 8 39.72 -36.96 41.20
CA HIS A 8 38.73 -35.93 41.04
C HIS A 8 38.22 -35.93 39.63
N LEU A 9 36.95 -36.30 39.43
CA LEU A 9 36.25 -36.21 38.16
C LEU A 9 35.72 -34.79 38.05
N VAL A 10 36.33 -33.99 37.16
CA VAL A 10 35.82 -32.63 36.82
C VAL A 10 34.78 -32.81 35.71
N ALA A 11 33.51 -32.67 36.05
CA ALA A 11 32.43 -32.65 35.09
C ALA A 11 32.40 -31.25 34.42
N ALA A 12 32.84 -31.19 33.17
CA ALA A 12 32.69 -29.99 32.34
C ALA A 12 31.23 -29.88 31.88
N PHE A 13 30.49 -28.95 32.43
CA PHE A 13 29.16 -28.55 31.93
C PHE A 13 29.39 -27.68 30.71
N ALA A 14 29.15 -28.22 29.52
CA ALA A 14 29.05 -27.43 28.29
C ALA A 14 27.72 -26.67 28.30
N PHE A 15 27.76 -25.37 28.54
CA PHE A 15 26.64 -24.47 28.28
C PHE A 15 26.45 -24.34 26.76
N ILE A 16 25.46 -25.02 26.21
CA ILE A 16 25.02 -24.77 24.83
C ILE A 16 24.24 -23.45 24.90
N LEU A 17 24.90 -22.37 24.47
CA LEU A 17 24.21 -21.12 24.15
C LEU A 17 23.33 -21.37 22.92
N VAL A 18 22.04 -21.65 23.15
CA VAL A 18 21.06 -21.60 22.10
C VAL A 18 20.87 -20.11 21.76
N THR A 19 21.57 -19.66 20.71
CA THR A 19 21.23 -18.39 20.06
C THR A 19 19.86 -18.60 19.42
N THR A 20 18.81 -18.13 20.07
CA THR A 20 17.52 -17.96 19.40
C THR A 20 17.73 -16.84 18.40
N ASP A 21 17.98 -17.19 17.13
CA ASP A 21 17.80 -16.27 16.04
C ASP A 21 16.40 -15.69 16.17
N ILE A 22 16.32 -14.38 16.28
CA ILE A 22 15.02 -13.64 16.28
C ILE A 22 14.54 -13.68 14.82
N LEU A 23 14.15 -14.85 14.37
CA LEU A 23 13.37 -15.01 13.16
C LEU A 23 12.03 -14.31 13.43
N GLY A 24 11.63 -13.38 12.56
CA GLY A 24 10.33 -12.73 12.65
C GLY A 24 9.22 -13.78 12.75
N ALA A 25 8.13 -13.42 13.39
CA ALA A 25 6.97 -14.30 13.46
C ALA A 25 6.33 -14.47 12.06
N PRO A 26 5.71 -15.62 11.76
CA PRO A 26 4.90 -15.77 10.56
C PRO A 26 3.87 -14.65 10.46
N LEU A 27 3.43 -14.36 9.23
CA LEU A 27 2.43 -13.33 8.98
C LEU A 27 1.18 -13.57 9.84
N PRO A 28 0.73 -12.60 10.66
CA PRO A 28 -0.47 -12.75 11.49
C PRO A 28 -1.70 -13.05 10.63
N ALA A 29 -2.49 -14.06 11.01
CA ALA A 29 -3.68 -14.47 10.27
C ALA A 29 -4.69 -13.33 10.04
N ILE A 30 -4.74 -12.34 10.93
CA ILE A 30 -5.59 -11.16 10.80
C ILE A 30 -5.26 -10.33 9.55
N LEU A 31 -3.98 -10.31 9.11
CA LEU A 31 -3.55 -9.63 7.88
C LEU A 31 -3.97 -10.39 6.62
N THR A 32 -4.12 -11.73 6.70
CA THR A 32 -4.37 -12.57 5.53
C THR A 32 -5.64 -12.17 4.80
N GLY A 33 -5.53 -12.07 3.47
CA GLY A 33 -6.63 -11.72 2.57
C GLY A 33 -6.32 -10.52 1.68
N LYS A 34 -7.36 -10.02 1.01
CA LYS A 34 -7.27 -8.86 0.13
C LYS A 34 -7.73 -7.61 0.85
N TRP A 35 -6.96 -6.53 0.68
CA TRP A 35 -7.23 -5.23 1.26
C TRP A 35 -7.25 -4.18 0.16
N GLN A 36 -8.27 -3.37 0.12
CA GLN A 36 -8.44 -2.34 -0.90
C GLN A 36 -8.23 -0.95 -0.32
N VAL A 37 -7.41 -0.15 -0.98
CA VAL A 37 -7.23 1.27 -0.67
C VAL A 37 -8.55 2.01 -0.89
N LYS A 38 -9.07 2.61 0.17
CA LYS A 38 -10.30 3.41 0.14
C LYS A 38 -10.02 4.90 0.14
N GLU A 39 -9.00 5.32 0.89
CA GLU A 39 -8.62 6.71 1.03
C GLU A 39 -7.11 6.86 0.87
N VAL A 40 -6.70 7.99 0.32
CA VAL A 40 -5.30 8.36 0.12
C VAL A 40 -5.12 9.74 0.73
N HIS A 41 -4.36 9.80 1.82
CA HIS A 41 -4.09 11.02 2.56
C HIS A 41 -2.63 11.44 2.37
N LEU A 42 -2.39 12.72 2.23
CA LEU A 42 -1.06 13.30 2.14
C LEU A 42 -0.96 14.53 3.03
N ASN A 43 0.26 14.92 3.35
CA ASN A 43 0.49 16.13 4.12
C ASN A 43 0.18 17.37 3.26
N THR A 44 -0.99 17.98 3.50
CA THR A 44 -1.45 19.17 2.77
C THR A 44 -0.70 20.43 3.18
N GLU A 45 0.01 20.40 4.33
CA GLU A 45 0.74 21.55 4.89
C GLU A 45 2.25 21.49 4.61
N SER A 46 2.72 20.48 3.86
CA SER A 46 4.16 20.21 3.69
C SER A 46 4.92 21.27 2.88
N GLY A 47 4.24 22.15 2.14
CA GLY A 47 4.85 23.18 1.29
C GLY A 47 5.60 22.63 0.06
N ARG A 48 5.62 21.31 -0.17
CA ARG A 48 6.32 20.66 -1.29
C ARG A 48 5.36 20.18 -2.37
N THR A 49 5.89 20.00 -3.57
CA THR A 49 5.17 19.28 -4.62
C THR A 49 5.17 17.79 -4.30
N THR A 50 4.00 17.18 -4.32
CA THR A 50 3.79 15.75 -4.07
C THR A 50 3.61 14.99 -5.38
N GLU A 51 4.04 13.72 -5.40
CA GLU A 51 3.82 12.82 -6.53
C GLU A 51 2.34 12.46 -6.69
N TYR A 52 1.64 12.36 -5.57
CA TYR A 52 0.23 11.97 -5.51
C TYR A 52 -0.65 13.14 -5.06
N ALA A 53 -1.92 13.07 -5.45
CA ALA A 53 -2.96 13.96 -4.98
C ALA A 53 -3.76 13.35 -3.83
N TRP A 54 -4.52 14.16 -3.14
CA TRP A 54 -5.51 13.68 -2.16
C TRP A 54 -6.54 12.77 -2.85
N ASN A 55 -6.74 11.56 -2.29
CA ASN A 55 -7.55 10.52 -2.92
C ASN A 55 -7.14 10.24 -4.39
N ASP A 56 -5.83 10.21 -4.63
CA ASP A 56 -5.27 9.97 -5.95
C ASP A 56 -5.84 8.68 -6.57
N PRO A 57 -6.42 8.75 -7.77
CA PRO A 57 -7.06 7.61 -8.41
C PRO A 57 -6.06 6.51 -8.81
N ARG A 58 -4.76 6.82 -8.90
CA ARG A 58 -3.71 5.82 -9.16
C ARG A 58 -3.53 4.87 -7.98
N LEU A 59 -3.74 5.37 -6.76
CA LEU A 59 -3.63 4.59 -5.52
C LEU A 59 -5.00 4.11 -5.00
N ARG A 60 -6.04 4.94 -5.11
CA ARG A 60 -7.37 4.57 -4.66
C ARG A 60 -7.92 3.39 -5.46
N GLY A 61 -8.48 2.42 -4.77
CA GLY A 61 -8.98 1.17 -5.36
C GLY A 61 -7.92 0.08 -5.53
N ARG A 62 -6.63 0.40 -5.31
CA ARG A 62 -5.56 -0.62 -5.42
C ARG A 62 -5.69 -1.67 -4.35
N ILE A 63 -5.22 -2.88 -4.69
CA ILE A 63 -5.38 -4.07 -3.86
C ILE A 63 -4.02 -4.52 -3.36
N PHE A 64 -3.96 -4.77 -2.07
CA PHE A 64 -2.87 -5.45 -1.40
C PHE A 64 -3.35 -6.85 -1.01
N GLU A 65 -2.61 -7.87 -1.38
CA GLU A 65 -2.93 -9.26 -1.05
C GLU A 65 -1.87 -9.83 -0.12
N PHE A 66 -2.32 -10.31 1.02
CA PHE A 66 -1.49 -10.93 2.05
C PHE A 66 -1.84 -12.42 2.13
N THR A 67 -0.86 -13.26 1.86
CA THR A 67 -0.94 -14.71 2.06
C THR A 67 0.21 -15.16 2.98
N PRO A 68 0.16 -16.36 3.55
CA PRO A 68 1.29 -16.87 4.33
C PRO A 68 2.61 -16.92 3.55
N ASP A 69 2.52 -17.13 2.23
CA ASP A 69 3.67 -17.36 1.37
C ASP A 69 4.14 -16.10 0.63
N GLU A 70 3.25 -15.14 0.44
CA GLU A 70 3.55 -13.94 -0.36
C GLU A 70 2.70 -12.73 0.05
N VAL A 71 3.30 -11.55 0.02
CA VAL A 71 2.58 -10.28 0.01
C VAL A 71 2.85 -9.59 -1.33
N SER A 72 1.78 -9.14 -1.96
CA SER A 72 1.82 -8.44 -3.25
C SER A 72 0.84 -7.27 -3.27
N ASP A 73 1.06 -6.33 -4.19
CA ASP A 73 0.16 -5.21 -4.42
C ASP A 73 0.08 -4.86 -5.91
N ASP A 74 -0.90 -4.06 -6.28
CA ASP A 74 -1.08 -3.53 -7.62
C ASP A 74 -1.00 -1.99 -7.67
N ALA A 75 -0.51 -1.38 -6.59
CA ALA A 75 -0.36 0.06 -6.47
C ALA A 75 0.86 0.60 -7.23
N ASP A 76 1.83 -0.28 -7.56
CA ASP A 76 3.04 0.07 -8.28
C ASP A 76 3.04 -0.52 -9.70
N ASP A 77 3.73 0.17 -10.62
CA ASP A 77 3.99 -0.34 -11.99
C ASP A 77 4.93 -1.55 -11.97
N PHE A 78 5.78 -1.64 -10.95
CA PHE A 78 6.65 -2.77 -10.67
C PHE A 78 6.22 -3.39 -9.32
N PRO A 79 5.17 -4.24 -9.32
CA PRO A 79 4.65 -4.81 -8.10
C PRO A 79 5.77 -5.54 -7.36
N GLY A 80 6.07 -5.05 -6.17
CA GLY A 80 6.98 -5.73 -5.26
C GLY A 80 6.34 -7.06 -4.84
N ARG A 81 7.10 -8.13 -4.89
CA ARG A 81 6.73 -9.40 -4.28
C ARG A 81 7.59 -9.62 -3.05
N CYS A 82 6.95 -9.85 -1.95
CA CYS A 82 7.56 -10.21 -0.69
C CYS A 82 7.26 -11.69 -0.45
N ALA A 83 8.22 -12.56 -0.73
CA ALA A 83 8.05 -13.99 -0.50
C ALA A 83 8.40 -14.35 0.94
N GLU A 84 7.67 -15.31 1.48
CA GLU A 84 7.80 -15.82 2.85
C GLU A 84 7.89 -14.66 3.86
N PRO A 85 6.85 -13.81 3.95
CA PRO A 85 6.87 -12.64 4.80
C PRO A 85 6.88 -13.03 6.27
N THR A 86 7.74 -12.36 7.04
CA THR A 86 7.68 -12.38 8.50
C THR A 86 7.26 -11.02 9.02
N ALA A 87 6.49 -11.01 10.09
CA ALA A 87 6.03 -9.78 10.73
C ALA A 87 6.83 -9.52 12.00
N HIS A 88 7.16 -8.25 12.21
CA HIS A 88 7.78 -7.75 13.44
C HIS A 88 6.85 -6.72 14.06
N ASP A 89 6.41 -6.99 15.28
CA ASP A 89 5.53 -6.08 16.02
C ASP A 89 6.25 -4.76 16.31
N ILE A 90 5.53 -3.66 16.20
CA ILE A 90 5.95 -2.33 16.62
C ILE A 90 5.04 -1.90 17.77
N ASP A 91 5.64 -1.62 18.92
CA ASP A 91 4.92 -1.04 20.06
C ASP A 91 4.87 0.48 19.92
N ALA A 92 3.82 0.96 19.28
CA ALA A 92 3.57 2.38 19.05
C ALA A 92 2.08 2.63 18.76
N SER A 93 1.59 3.82 19.09
CA SER A 93 0.30 4.30 18.60
C SER A 93 0.38 4.71 17.12
N LEU A 94 -0.76 4.85 16.44
CA LEU A 94 -0.77 5.37 15.06
C LEU A 94 -0.14 6.78 15.00
N ARG A 95 -0.42 7.62 16.00
CA ARG A 95 0.18 8.94 16.12
C ARG A 95 1.71 8.86 16.21
N ASP A 96 2.25 7.98 17.06
CA ASP A 96 3.70 7.82 17.22
C ASP A 96 4.36 7.29 15.93
N LEU A 97 3.72 6.34 15.24
CA LEU A 97 4.19 5.86 13.94
C LEU A 97 4.33 7.00 12.95
N MET A 98 3.31 7.84 12.84
CA MET A 98 3.30 8.97 11.92
C MET A 98 4.35 10.03 12.31
N LEU A 99 4.41 10.44 13.58
CA LEU A 99 5.38 11.42 14.08
C LEU A 99 6.84 10.97 13.84
N ARG A 100 7.12 9.67 13.91
CA ARG A 100 8.48 9.12 13.80
C ARG A 100 8.89 8.76 12.39
N SER A 101 7.94 8.68 11.44
CA SER A 101 8.21 8.20 10.08
C SER A 101 7.84 9.19 8.97
N LEU A 102 7.18 10.30 9.28
CA LEU A 102 6.72 11.28 8.30
C LEU A 102 7.34 12.66 8.57
N GLY A 103 7.24 13.57 7.59
CA GLY A 103 7.74 14.94 7.69
C GLY A 103 9.18 15.12 7.25
N GLY A 104 9.88 14.04 6.87
CA GLY A 104 11.27 14.10 6.42
C GLY A 104 11.47 14.88 5.12
N TYR A 105 10.45 14.93 4.29
CA TYR A 105 10.45 15.62 3.01
C TYR A 105 9.73 16.97 3.02
N ALA A 106 9.35 17.49 4.19
CA ALA A 106 8.74 18.81 4.28
C ALA A 106 9.71 19.91 3.78
N TYR A 107 9.15 20.95 3.13
CA TYR A 107 9.92 22.08 2.62
C TYR A 107 9.56 23.34 3.42
N PRO A 108 10.53 24.21 3.77
CA PRO A 108 11.96 24.24 3.37
C PRO A 108 12.89 23.34 4.17
N ALA A 109 12.40 22.64 5.17
CA ALA A 109 13.17 21.74 6.03
C ALA A 109 12.26 20.63 6.58
N PRO A 110 12.80 19.52 7.07
CA PRO A 110 12.04 18.54 7.82
C PRO A 110 11.23 19.18 8.93
N ALA A 111 9.99 18.76 9.09
CA ALA A 111 9.06 19.34 10.06
C ALA A 111 8.29 18.27 10.83
N ASP A 112 7.91 18.58 12.05
CA ASP A 112 7.01 17.74 12.82
C ASP A 112 5.64 17.68 12.15
N VAL A 113 5.08 16.49 12.09
CA VAL A 113 3.79 16.20 11.50
C VAL A 113 2.72 16.14 12.58
N ASP A 114 1.58 16.76 12.35
CA ASP A 114 0.37 16.51 13.12
C ASP A 114 -0.60 15.66 12.31
N PRO A 115 -0.86 14.39 12.68
CA PRO A 115 -1.69 13.48 11.89
C PRO A 115 -3.10 14.01 11.63
N VAL A 116 -3.71 14.70 12.61
CA VAL A 116 -5.06 15.25 12.49
C VAL A 116 -5.09 16.45 11.55
N ARG A 117 -4.20 17.42 11.79
CA ARG A 117 -4.14 18.64 10.99
C ARG A 117 -3.65 18.38 9.58
N ASP A 118 -2.51 17.69 9.46
CA ASP A 118 -1.76 17.63 8.20
C ASP A 118 -2.29 16.52 7.26
N TYR A 119 -2.73 15.40 7.84
CA TYR A 119 -3.26 14.25 7.09
C TYR A 119 -4.77 14.09 7.20
N LYS A 120 -5.47 14.93 7.96
CA LYS A 120 -6.92 14.84 8.21
C LYS A 120 -7.35 13.46 8.74
N LEU A 121 -6.50 12.87 9.59
CA LEU A 121 -6.74 11.57 10.23
C LEU A 121 -7.16 11.77 11.68
N GLU A 122 -8.39 12.23 11.91
CA GLU A 122 -8.94 12.50 13.25
C GLU A 122 -8.89 11.25 14.16
N SER A 123 -9.04 10.07 13.57
CA SER A 123 -8.96 8.80 14.29
C SER A 123 -7.55 8.44 14.78
N ALA A 124 -6.49 9.19 14.41
CA ALA A 124 -5.13 8.89 14.86
C ALA A 124 -4.92 9.13 16.36
N GLU A 125 -5.76 9.95 17.00
CA GLU A 125 -5.66 10.23 18.43
C GLU A 125 -6.36 9.14 19.25
N GLY A 126 -5.62 8.53 20.18
CA GLY A 126 -6.15 7.56 21.14
C GLY A 126 -6.53 6.20 20.53
N MET A 127 -6.26 5.95 19.26
CA MET A 127 -6.56 4.69 18.62
C MET A 127 -5.61 3.59 19.07
N HIS A 128 -6.18 2.49 19.59
CA HIS A 128 -5.43 1.27 19.79
C HIS A 128 -5.22 0.59 18.43
N ILE A 129 -3.97 0.33 18.09
CA ILE A 129 -3.58 -0.34 16.85
C ILE A 129 -2.68 -1.52 17.17
N ARG A 130 -2.59 -2.46 16.22
CA ARG A 130 -1.49 -3.43 16.14
C ARG A 130 -0.63 -3.03 14.94
N ALA A 131 0.63 -2.71 15.20
CA ALA A 131 1.53 -2.26 14.16
C ALA A 131 2.61 -3.29 13.86
N PHE A 132 3.00 -3.38 12.59
CA PHE A 132 3.98 -4.34 12.09
C PHE A 132 4.89 -3.69 11.05
N THR A 133 6.14 -4.19 10.99
CA THR A 133 6.92 -4.16 9.75
C THR A 133 6.98 -5.56 9.16
N LEU A 134 7.14 -5.65 7.85
CA LEU A 134 7.32 -6.93 7.16
C LEU A 134 8.76 -7.06 6.66
N MET A 135 9.30 -8.27 6.80
CA MET A 135 10.56 -8.66 6.16
C MET A 135 10.28 -9.82 5.21
N CYS A 136 10.93 -9.82 4.07
CA CYS A 136 10.79 -10.83 3.02
C CYS A 136 12.05 -11.72 3.00
N THR A 137 11.88 -13.02 2.87
CA THR A 137 13.01 -13.93 2.61
C THR A 137 13.61 -13.65 1.25
N THR A 138 12.76 -13.42 0.25
CA THR A 138 13.17 -12.96 -1.08
C THR A 138 12.21 -11.90 -1.59
N GLY A 139 12.72 -11.04 -2.47
CA GLY A 139 11.96 -9.91 -2.95
C GLY A 139 11.97 -8.73 -1.97
N ARG A 140 10.96 -7.91 -2.03
CA ARG A 140 10.92 -6.66 -1.27
C ARG A 140 9.50 -6.31 -0.87
N TRP A 141 9.24 -6.17 0.43
CA TRP A 141 8.14 -5.35 0.90
C TRP A 141 8.54 -3.89 0.70
N GLN A 142 7.62 -3.04 0.34
CA GLN A 142 7.89 -1.63 0.02
C GLN A 142 8.49 -0.81 1.20
N GLY A 143 9.23 -1.47 2.09
CA GLY A 143 9.83 -0.93 3.30
C GLY A 143 10.95 0.07 3.10
N ASP A 144 11.54 0.13 1.89
CA ASP A 144 12.51 1.18 1.53
C ASP A 144 11.83 2.53 1.25
N LEU A 145 10.51 2.54 1.24
CA LEU A 145 9.73 3.73 1.04
C LEU A 145 9.76 4.57 2.31
N GLY A 146 10.73 5.45 2.34
CA GLY A 146 10.88 6.41 3.40
C GLY A 146 11.62 5.86 4.61
N ARG A 147 12.80 5.35 4.43
CA ARG A 147 13.83 5.69 5.38
C ARG A 147 13.82 7.20 5.47
N SER A 148 13.26 7.74 6.54
CA SER A 148 13.74 9.03 6.97
C SER A 148 15.19 8.77 7.37
N ASP A 149 16.11 8.96 6.45
CA ASP A 149 17.54 9.06 6.74
C ASP A 149 17.79 10.35 7.55
N ASN A 150 16.81 10.73 8.34
CA ASN A 150 16.96 11.75 9.35
C ASN A 150 17.83 11.12 10.46
N THR A 151 19.08 10.82 10.07
CA THR A 151 20.14 10.32 10.95
C THR A 151 20.43 11.27 12.10
N ASP A 152 19.95 12.51 12.02
CA ASP A 152 20.11 13.53 13.05
C ASP A 152 19.03 13.47 14.13
N ASN A 153 17.96 12.73 13.94
CA ASN A 153 16.94 12.60 14.95
C ASN A 153 17.31 11.46 15.91
N LYS A 154 17.62 11.79 17.16
CA LYS A 154 17.98 10.90 18.26
C LYS A 154 16.92 9.83 18.57
N ASN A 155 15.77 9.89 17.94
CA ASN A 155 14.74 8.87 17.96
C ASN A 155 15.03 7.91 16.81
N LYS A 156 15.34 6.66 17.13
CA LYS A 156 15.45 5.58 16.15
C LYS A 156 14.22 5.61 15.26
N GLY A 157 14.41 6.03 14.00
CA GLY A 157 13.32 6.08 13.02
C GLY A 157 12.64 4.73 12.91
N ILE A 158 11.33 4.74 12.76
CA ILE A 158 10.59 3.54 12.42
C ILE A 158 10.84 3.30 10.93
N PRO A 159 11.23 2.07 10.51
CA PRO A 159 11.35 1.75 9.09
C PRO A 159 10.05 2.15 8.38
N GLY A 160 10.16 2.72 7.19
CA GLY A 160 8.99 3.06 6.36
C GLY A 160 8.09 1.85 6.09
N ALA A 161 6.98 2.03 5.41
CA ALA A 161 6.02 0.98 5.05
C ALA A 161 5.60 0.08 6.22
N TRP A 162 5.35 0.66 7.38
CA TRP A 162 4.68 -0.02 8.46
C TRP A 162 3.19 -0.21 8.13
N ILE A 163 2.62 -1.26 8.70
CA ILE A 163 1.19 -1.57 8.67
C ILE A 163 0.64 -1.34 10.07
N ALA A 164 -0.46 -0.62 10.20
CA ALA A 164 -1.17 -0.44 11.47
C ALA A 164 -2.62 -0.89 11.32
N LEU A 165 -2.96 -2.00 11.99
CA LEU A 165 -4.33 -2.52 12.06
C LEU A 165 -5.12 -1.76 13.12
N ALA A 166 -6.20 -1.07 12.71
CA ALA A 166 -7.17 -0.51 13.63
C ALA A 166 -8.08 -1.61 14.20
N ASP A 167 -8.47 -2.54 13.34
CA ASP A 167 -9.29 -3.72 13.65
C ASP A 167 -9.06 -4.80 12.57
N ASP A 168 -9.91 -5.81 12.50
CA ASP A 168 -9.84 -6.89 11.53
C ASP A 168 -10.33 -6.51 10.13
N GLN A 169 -10.88 -5.30 9.95
CA GLN A 169 -11.43 -4.80 8.69
C GLN A 169 -10.71 -3.56 8.17
N LYS A 170 -9.98 -2.82 9.02
CA LYS A 170 -9.38 -1.54 8.67
C LYS A 170 -7.89 -1.50 9.01
N MET A 171 -7.06 -1.09 8.06
CA MET A 171 -5.65 -0.84 8.27
C MET A 171 -5.21 0.51 7.71
N TYR A 172 -4.13 1.01 8.27
CA TYR A 172 -3.37 2.13 7.78
C TYR A 172 -2.02 1.63 7.28
N LEU A 173 -1.57 2.17 6.16
CA LEU A 173 -0.30 1.83 5.54
C LEU A 173 0.40 3.10 5.12
N ARG A 174 1.66 3.28 5.56
CA ARG A 174 2.50 4.32 4.99
C ARG A 174 2.97 3.88 3.60
N TRP A 175 2.83 4.77 2.64
CA TRP A 175 3.21 4.54 1.26
C TRP A 175 4.25 5.54 0.78
N ARG A 176 4.67 5.44 -0.47
CA ARG A 176 5.63 6.34 -1.12
C ARG A 176 5.22 7.79 -0.94
N ASP A 177 6.21 8.68 -1.01
CA ASP A 177 6.01 10.12 -0.95
C ASP A 177 5.28 10.57 0.32
N GLU A 178 5.50 9.83 1.43
CA GLU A 178 4.86 10.07 2.71
C GLU A 178 3.32 10.07 2.66
N VAL A 179 2.75 9.31 1.74
CA VAL A 179 1.30 9.15 1.64
C VAL A 179 0.82 8.12 2.66
N MET A 180 -0.34 8.39 3.24
CA MET A 180 -1.04 7.46 4.11
C MET A 180 -2.22 6.83 3.38
N LEU A 181 -2.21 5.52 3.27
CA LEU A 181 -3.31 4.76 2.70
C LEU A 181 -4.20 4.22 3.81
N VAL A 182 -5.51 4.37 3.64
CA VAL A 182 -6.53 3.71 4.46
C VAL A 182 -7.10 2.57 3.65
N LEU A 183 -6.94 1.35 4.14
CA LEU A 183 -7.40 0.14 3.46
C LEU A 183 -8.52 -0.52 4.25
N MET A 184 -9.46 -1.11 3.49
CA MET A 184 -10.51 -1.95 4.04
C MET A 184 -10.36 -3.37 3.50
N LYS A 185 -10.57 -4.35 4.37
CA LYS A 185 -10.55 -5.76 4.00
C LYS A 185 -11.67 -6.08 3.04
N ILE A 186 -11.37 -6.80 1.97
CA ILE A 186 -12.37 -7.31 1.04
C ILE A 186 -12.90 -8.63 1.60
N PRO A 187 -14.19 -8.76 1.93
CA PRO A 187 -14.76 -10.03 2.32
C PRO A 187 -14.55 -11.10 1.25
N SER A 188 -14.26 -12.34 1.63
CA SER A 188 -13.97 -13.43 0.68
C SER A 188 -15.11 -13.72 -0.31
N ASN A 189 -16.33 -13.36 0.07
CA ASN A 189 -17.55 -13.51 -0.75
C ASN A 189 -18.04 -12.19 -1.36
N ALA A 190 -17.25 -11.11 -1.29
CA ALA A 190 -17.65 -9.83 -1.87
C ALA A 190 -17.84 -9.99 -3.40
N PRO A 191 -18.89 -9.39 -3.98
CA PRO A 191 -19.06 -9.41 -5.42
C PRO A 191 -18.00 -8.54 -6.10
N ILE A 192 -17.48 -8.97 -7.25
CA ILE A 192 -16.64 -8.14 -8.09
C ILE A 192 -17.52 -7.09 -8.75
N GLN A 193 -17.12 -5.82 -8.63
CA GLN A 193 -17.86 -4.68 -9.15
C GLN A 193 -16.99 -3.88 -10.12
N ALA A 194 -17.36 -3.88 -11.39
CA ALA A 194 -16.80 -2.99 -12.41
C ALA A 194 -17.57 -1.65 -12.46
N SER A 195 -17.12 -0.71 -13.29
CA SER A 195 -17.82 0.55 -13.55
C SER A 195 -19.12 0.38 -14.34
N PHE A 196 -19.36 -0.82 -14.84
CA PHE A 196 -20.54 -1.24 -15.61
C PHE A 196 -21.16 -2.53 -15.01
N PRO A 197 -22.45 -2.79 -15.26
CA PRO A 197 -23.09 -4.01 -14.79
C PRO A 197 -22.50 -5.27 -15.44
N CYS A 198 -21.87 -6.14 -14.66
CA CYS A 198 -21.23 -7.36 -15.17
C CYS A 198 -22.19 -8.33 -15.89
N LEU A 199 -23.49 -8.28 -15.58
CA LEU A 199 -24.50 -9.02 -16.32
C LEU A 199 -24.69 -8.55 -17.78
N LYS A 200 -24.15 -7.38 -18.13
CA LYS A 200 -24.16 -6.82 -19.49
C LYS A 200 -22.83 -6.95 -20.21
N ALA A 201 -21.85 -7.61 -19.59
CA ALA A 201 -20.57 -7.88 -20.24
C ALA A 201 -20.79 -8.68 -21.53
N SER A 202 -20.20 -8.19 -22.64
CA SER A 202 -20.43 -8.72 -23.98
C SER A 202 -19.15 -9.08 -24.71
N THR A 203 -18.02 -8.44 -24.32
CA THR A 203 -16.70 -8.71 -24.89
C THR A 203 -15.87 -9.60 -23.96
N SER A 204 -14.86 -10.29 -24.52
CA SER A 204 -13.93 -11.07 -23.71
C SER A 204 -13.18 -10.22 -22.68
N THR A 205 -12.90 -8.95 -23.01
CA THR A 205 -12.28 -7.99 -22.09
C THR A 205 -13.20 -7.64 -20.94
N GLU A 206 -14.48 -7.35 -21.20
CA GLU A 206 -15.46 -7.07 -20.15
C GLU A 206 -15.67 -8.27 -19.21
N HIS A 207 -15.71 -9.48 -19.75
CA HIS A 207 -15.77 -10.70 -18.94
C HIS A 207 -14.52 -10.88 -18.09
N ALA A 208 -13.32 -10.58 -18.61
CA ALA A 208 -12.07 -10.63 -17.83
C ALA A 208 -12.08 -9.57 -16.69
N ILE A 209 -12.59 -8.36 -16.96
CA ILE A 209 -12.75 -7.30 -15.94
C ILE A 209 -13.69 -7.78 -14.83
N CYS A 210 -14.83 -8.35 -15.18
CA CYS A 210 -15.82 -8.86 -14.23
C CYS A 210 -15.37 -10.12 -13.47
N GLY A 211 -14.33 -10.81 -13.95
CA GLY A 211 -13.72 -11.97 -13.28
C GLY A 211 -12.55 -11.63 -12.34
N SER A 212 -12.14 -10.37 -12.24
CA SER A 212 -10.94 -9.96 -11.50
C SER A 212 -11.20 -8.73 -10.64
N TYR A 213 -10.99 -8.86 -9.31
CA TYR A 213 -11.03 -7.70 -8.40
C TYR A 213 -10.08 -6.58 -8.84
N GLN A 214 -8.87 -6.94 -9.26
CA GLN A 214 -7.86 -6.00 -9.72
C GLN A 214 -8.34 -5.23 -10.95
N LEU A 215 -8.74 -5.92 -12.02
CA LEU A 215 -9.19 -5.26 -13.25
C LEU A 215 -10.45 -4.42 -13.02
N ALA A 216 -11.39 -4.92 -12.21
CA ALA A 216 -12.61 -4.19 -11.87
C ALA A 216 -12.28 -2.91 -11.06
N ALA A 217 -11.32 -2.96 -10.15
CA ALA A 217 -10.88 -1.80 -9.38
C ALA A 217 -10.20 -0.74 -10.27
N PHE A 218 -9.38 -1.16 -11.24
CA PHE A 218 -8.83 -0.25 -12.24
C PHE A 218 -9.91 0.38 -13.11
N ASP A 219 -10.87 -0.43 -13.56
CA ASP A 219 -12.01 0.04 -14.38
C ASP A 219 -12.83 1.12 -13.64
N GLN A 220 -13.14 0.90 -12.35
CA GLN A 220 -13.80 1.90 -11.51
C GLN A 220 -12.98 3.19 -11.37
N SER A 221 -11.66 3.08 -11.10
CA SER A 221 -10.78 4.23 -10.93
C SER A 221 -10.69 5.06 -12.22
N ILE A 222 -10.62 4.41 -13.38
CA ILE A 222 -10.62 5.08 -14.68
C ILE A 222 -11.95 5.78 -14.95
N ALA A 223 -13.07 5.10 -14.69
CA ALA A 223 -14.40 5.68 -14.89
C ALA A 223 -14.62 6.90 -13.98
N GLU A 224 -14.16 6.86 -12.74
CA GLU A 224 -14.21 8.00 -11.82
C GLU A 224 -13.31 9.15 -12.29
N SER A 225 -12.05 8.86 -12.66
CA SER A 225 -11.13 9.88 -13.15
C SER A 225 -11.60 10.54 -14.44
N TYR A 226 -12.15 9.77 -15.36
CA TYR A 226 -12.72 10.29 -16.58
C TYR A 226 -13.92 11.21 -16.30
N ARG A 227 -14.83 10.83 -15.40
CA ARG A 227 -15.95 11.68 -15.00
C ARG A 227 -15.47 13.00 -14.40
N ARG A 228 -14.47 12.96 -13.49
CA ARG A 228 -13.87 14.18 -12.91
C ARG A 228 -13.26 15.09 -14.00
N ALA A 229 -12.52 14.50 -14.94
CA ALA A 229 -11.94 15.27 -16.07
C ALA A 229 -13.05 15.94 -16.94
N VAL A 230 -14.15 15.23 -17.19
CA VAL A 230 -15.31 15.80 -17.92
C VAL A 230 -15.94 16.94 -17.12
N ASP A 231 -16.17 16.78 -15.84
CA ASP A 231 -16.80 17.79 -14.99
C ASP A 231 -15.90 19.03 -14.84
N GLN A 232 -14.58 18.85 -14.74
CA GLN A 232 -13.59 19.93 -14.74
C GLN A 232 -13.58 20.69 -16.07
N ALA A 233 -13.58 19.97 -17.21
CA ALA A 233 -13.62 20.59 -18.53
C ALA A 233 -14.91 21.41 -18.72
N LYS A 234 -16.06 20.92 -18.24
CA LYS A 234 -17.32 21.68 -18.24
C LYS A 234 -17.22 22.95 -17.39
N ALA A 235 -16.67 22.83 -16.18
CA ALA A 235 -16.55 23.96 -15.27
C ALA A 235 -15.63 25.06 -15.79
N SER A 236 -14.56 24.69 -16.49
CA SER A 236 -13.59 25.62 -17.11
C SER A 236 -14.00 26.12 -18.50
N GLY A 237 -15.10 25.63 -19.07
CA GLY A 237 -15.49 25.92 -20.45
C GLY A 237 -14.54 25.33 -21.53
N SER A 238 -13.72 24.36 -21.14
CA SER A 238 -12.75 23.72 -22.06
C SER A 238 -13.43 22.75 -23.02
N PRO A 239 -12.91 22.60 -24.26
CA PRO A 239 -13.47 21.65 -25.23
C PRO A 239 -13.36 20.20 -24.75
N MET A 240 -14.49 19.50 -24.63
CA MET A 240 -14.53 18.09 -24.24
C MET A 240 -14.32 17.11 -25.40
N VAL A 241 -14.30 17.59 -26.64
CA VAL A 241 -14.29 16.72 -27.83
C VAL A 241 -13.09 15.77 -27.82
N THR A 242 -11.92 16.31 -27.56
CA THR A 242 -10.67 15.50 -27.49
C THR A 242 -10.75 14.47 -26.38
N LEU A 243 -11.14 14.87 -25.18
CA LEU A 243 -11.28 13.95 -24.02
C LEU A 243 -12.22 12.79 -24.32
N ILE A 244 -13.36 13.07 -24.97
CA ILE A 244 -14.35 12.05 -25.37
C ILE A 244 -13.79 11.13 -26.45
N GLN A 245 -13.07 11.68 -27.43
CA GLN A 245 -12.46 10.90 -28.51
C GLN A 245 -11.35 9.99 -27.96
N ASP A 246 -10.48 10.53 -27.14
CA ASP A 246 -9.39 9.76 -26.51
C ASP A 246 -9.92 8.61 -25.65
N GLN A 247 -11.02 8.84 -24.91
CA GLN A 247 -11.63 7.77 -24.11
C GLN A 247 -12.20 6.66 -25.01
N ARG A 248 -12.83 7.02 -26.13
CA ARG A 248 -13.36 6.01 -27.08
C ARG A 248 -12.25 5.21 -27.76
N LEU A 249 -11.18 5.87 -28.16
CA LEU A 249 -10.01 5.21 -28.75
C LEU A 249 -9.37 4.27 -27.73
N TRP A 250 -9.14 4.75 -26.52
CA TRP A 250 -8.60 3.92 -25.46
C TRP A 250 -9.44 2.67 -25.17
N ILE A 251 -10.77 2.77 -25.10
CA ILE A 251 -11.66 1.63 -24.90
C ILE A 251 -11.44 0.59 -26.01
N LYS A 252 -11.38 1.04 -27.28
CA LYS A 252 -11.13 0.17 -28.42
C LYS A 252 -9.78 -0.55 -28.32
N ASP A 253 -8.73 0.18 -27.94
CA ASP A 253 -7.37 -0.36 -27.81
C ASP A 253 -7.28 -1.34 -26.61
N ARG A 254 -7.93 -1.02 -25.50
CA ARG A 254 -8.06 -1.95 -24.37
C ARG A 254 -8.76 -3.24 -24.79
N ASP A 255 -9.87 -3.15 -25.53
CA ASP A 255 -10.68 -4.29 -25.93
C ASP A 255 -9.97 -5.18 -26.96
N ALA A 256 -8.98 -4.65 -27.69
CA ALA A 256 -8.09 -5.44 -28.54
C ALA A 256 -7.21 -6.42 -27.75
N CYS A 257 -7.05 -6.24 -26.43
CA CYS A 257 -6.38 -7.21 -25.55
C CYS A 257 -7.15 -8.54 -25.42
N GLY A 258 -8.44 -8.59 -25.75
CA GLY A 258 -9.29 -9.76 -25.53
C GLY A 258 -9.34 -10.14 -24.05
N ALA A 259 -9.08 -11.40 -23.70
CA ALA A 259 -9.06 -11.89 -22.33
C ALA A 259 -7.66 -11.85 -21.68
N ASN A 260 -6.67 -11.25 -22.31
CA ASN A 260 -5.30 -11.20 -21.78
C ASN A 260 -5.21 -10.19 -20.62
N VAL A 261 -5.20 -10.70 -19.38
CA VAL A 261 -5.20 -9.92 -18.16
C VAL A 261 -4.03 -8.92 -18.08
N GLN A 262 -2.83 -9.34 -18.47
CA GLN A 262 -1.64 -8.46 -18.40
C GLN A 262 -1.71 -7.32 -19.42
N CYS A 263 -2.21 -7.60 -20.62
CA CYS A 263 -2.44 -6.59 -21.65
C CYS A 263 -3.48 -5.56 -21.17
N ILE A 264 -4.63 -6.03 -20.64
CA ILE A 264 -5.70 -5.18 -20.11
C ILE A 264 -5.16 -4.33 -18.98
N LEU A 265 -4.46 -4.92 -18.02
CA LEU A 265 -3.89 -4.21 -16.87
C LEU A 265 -2.90 -3.12 -17.30
N GLY A 266 -1.99 -3.43 -18.23
CA GLY A 266 -1.04 -2.46 -18.77
C GLY A 266 -1.72 -1.28 -19.47
N SER A 267 -2.78 -1.56 -20.24
CA SER A 267 -3.60 -0.52 -20.88
C SER A 267 -4.31 0.36 -19.84
N MET A 268 -4.90 -0.26 -18.81
CA MET A 268 -5.60 0.44 -17.75
C MET A 268 -4.67 1.34 -16.90
N ARG A 269 -3.48 0.85 -16.56
CA ARG A 269 -2.48 1.64 -15.82
C ARG A 269 -2.08 2.89 -16.58
N ARG A 270 -1.74 2.76 -17.86
CA ARG A 270 -1.38 3.93 -18.68
C ARG A 270 -2.52 4.94 -18.76
N ARG A 271 -3.76 4.47 -18.98
CA ARG A 271 -4.91 5.38 -19.05
C ARG A 271 -5.14 6.13 -17.77
N LEU A 272 -5.04 5.44 -16.63
CA LEU A 272 -5.21 6.05 -15.32
C LEU A 272 -4.16 7.11 -15.04
N ALA A 273 -2.89 6.86 -15.42
CA ALA A 273 -1.80 7.83 -15.32
C ALA A 273 -2.05 9.08 -16.20
N GLU A 274 -2.51 8.90 -17.44
CA GLU A 274 -2.88 10.01 -18.34
C GLU A 274 -3.99 10.89 -17.75
N LEU A 275 -5.04 10.27 -17.23
CA LEU A 275 -6.16 11.00 -16.62
C LEU A 275 -5.72 11.73 -15.33
N ALA A 276 -4.84 11.12 -14.53
CA ALA A 276 -4.29 11.75 -13.33
C ALA A 276 -3.39 12.96 -13.66
N ALA A 277 -2.55 12.86 -14.69
CA ALA A 277 -1.69 13.96 -15.13
C ALA A 277 -2.52 15.18 -15.64
N GLY A 278 -3.60 14.92 -16.36
CA GLY A 278 -4.50 15.97 -16.84
C GLY A 278 -5.24 16.72 -15.74
N SER A 279 -5.45 16.09 -14.58
CA SER A 279 -6.13 16.71 -13.44
C SER A 279 -5.21 17.55 -12.55
N ASN A 280 -3.91 17.38 -12.62
CA ASN A 280 -2.92 18.09 -11.79
C ASN A 280 -2.37 19.38 -12.46
N GLY A 281 -2.76 19.66 -13.70
CA GLY A 281 -2.26 20.78 -14.52
C GLY A 281 -3.18 22.00 -14.58
N SER A 282 -4.15 22.13 -13.70
CA SER A 282 -5.12 23.24 -13.73
C SER A 282 -5.23 23.94 -12.36
#